data_53d87f3490fdd38b4e13bef868193038
#
_entry.id   53d87f3490fdd38b4e13bef868193038
#
_cell.length_a   1.000
_cell.length_b   1.000
_cell.length_c   1.000
_cell.angle_alpha   90.00
_cell.angle_beta   90.00
_cell.angle_gamma   90.00
#
_symmetry.space_group_name_H-M   'P 1'
#
loop_
_entity.id
_entity.type
_entity.pdbx_description
1 polymer ?
#
loop_
_entity_poly.entity_id
_entity_poly.type
_entity_poly.pdbx_seq_one_letter_code
_entity_poly.pdbx_strand_id
1 'polypeptide(L)'
;FDESNAIASSLEITSPRADVAIGRSPDNSDIIEWLSPTPGATNNTANVFTDELLPPVLSVATGIVNSSFDLEITNPNAGGVETKLVYTLDGSEPTITSDTYTGTPIAINNSTVIRAKIFATVDENYLPSFDTYGTYLFDVEHTTPILLLTTQNDNLYGPDGIFDNYNSDWVKAAHVTYLTKEAGHPTLFETRTAIRMDGGAGGSRAYPQHSFRLSFDHAALGEETINEQLIPNIPFRDKYSDVYLRNGSNQWLTFPHKDACQVSMMSNGTNNYYSAMEPVSV
;
A
#
# COMPACT_ATOMS: atom_id res chain seq x y z
N PHE A 1 -23.82 -8.56 24.78
CA PHE A 1 -24.01 -8.69 26.24
C PHE A 1 -25.35 -9.42 26.46
N ASP A 2 -25.42 -10.25 27.47
CA ASP A 2 -26.66 -10.89 27.89
C ASP A 2 -27.49 -10.00 28.82
N GLU A 3 -28.63 -10.51 29.32
CA GLU A 3 -29.52 -9.77 30.23
C GLU A 3 -28.85 -9.39 31.56
N SER A 4 -27.75 -10.05 31.94
CA SER A 4 -26.96 -9.72 33.15
C SER A 4 -25.82 -8.73 32.87
N ASN A 5 -25.71 -8.23 31.66
CA ASN A 5 -24.62 -7.35 31.16
C ASN A 5 -23.25 -8.05 31.10
N ALA A 6 -23.26 -9.40 31.02
CA ALA A 6 -22.06 -10.16 30.73
C ALA A 6 -21.82 -10.29 29.21
N ILE A 7 -20.59 -10.58 28.81
CA ILE A 7 -20.25 -10.81 27.39
C ILE A 7 -20.92 -12.11 26.95
N ALA A 8 -21.95 -12.03 26.13
CA ALA A 8 -22.65 -13.19 25.59
C ALA A 8 -21.86 -13.85 24.45
N SER A 9 -21.14 -13.08 23.67
CA SER A 9 -20.27 -13.58 22.58
C SER A 9 -19.21 -12.53 22.25
N SER A 10 -18.01 -12.99 21.91
CA SER A 10 -16.91 -12.15 21.43
C SER A 10 -16.29 -12.76 20.18
N LEU A 11 -15.75 -11.92 19.33
CA LEU A 11 -14.98 -12.28 18.14
C LEU A 11 -13.69 -11.45 18.16
N GLU A 12 -12.55 -12.12 18.17
CA GLU A 12 -11.27 -11.47 17.98
C GLU A 12 -10.97 -11.37 16.49
N ILE A 13 -10.71 -10.16 16.01
CA ILE A 13 -10.37 -9.90 14.61
C ILE A 13 -8.85 -9.81 14.51
N THR A 14 -8.24 -10.79 13.91
CA THR A 14 -6.80 -10.84 13.63
C THR A 14 -6.56 -10.68 12.14
N SER A 15 -5.55 -9.88 11.78
CA SER A 15 -5.10 -9.71 10.39
C SER A 15 -6.24 -9.46 9.38
N PRO A 16 -7.02 -8.39 9.55
CA PRO A 16 -8.11 -8.08 8.63
C PRO A 16 -7.56 -7.90 7.21
N ARG A 17 -8.30 -8.42 6.23
CA ARG A 17 -7.96 -8.34 4.81
C ARG A 17 -9.16 -7.82 4.03
N ALA A 18 -8.92 -7.01 3.00
CA ALA A 18 -9.99 -6.57 2.12
C ALA A 18 -10.67 -7.79 1.47
N ASP A 19 -11.99 -7.73 1.35
CA ASP A 19 -12.84 -8.77 0.76
C ASP A 19 -12.80 -10.14 1.45
N VAL A 20 -12.32 -10.18 2.70
CA VAL A 20 -12.36 -11.37 3.57
C VAL A 20 -13.14 -11.04 4.83
N ALA A 21 -14.09 -11.89 5.19
CA ALA A 21 -14.82 -11.82 6.45
C ALA A 21 -14.18 -12.76 7.48
N ILE A 22 -14.25 -12.38 8.75
CA ILE A 22 -13.94 -13.26 9.87
C ILE A 22 -15.25 -13.50 10.61
N GLY A 23 -15.63 -14.73 10.73
CA GLY A 23 -16.93 -15.08 11.31
C GLY A 23 -17.05 -16.53 11.76
N ARG A 24 -18.18 -16.83 12.37
CA ARG A 24 -18.52 -18.22 12.73
C ARG A 24 -19.05 -18.97 11.54
N SER A 25 -18.51 -20.15 11.28
CA SER A 25 -18.99 -21.05 10.23
C SER A 25 -18.97 -22.49 10.73
N PRO A 26 -20.13 -23.20 10.72
CA PRO A 26 -21.49 -22.67 10.47
C PRO A 26 -21.94 -21.58 11.46
N ASP A 27 -23.02 -20.87 11.13
CA ASP A 27 -23.65 -19.94 12.07
C ASP A 27 -23.88 -20.59 13.43
N ASN A 28 -23.66 -19.85 14.52
CA ASN A 28 -23.75 -20.34 15.90
C ASN A 28 -22.70 -21.40 16.32
N SER A 29 -21.73 -21.74 15.49
CA SER A 29 -20.61 -22.59 15.92
C SER A 29 -19.63 -21.80 16.79
N ASP A 30 -18.74 -22.50 17.51
CA ASP A 30 -17.62 -21.88 18.20
C ASP A 30 -16.38 -21.71 17.29
N ILE A 31 -16.45 -22.22 16.05
CA ILE A 31 -15.38 -22.18 15.07
C ILE A 31 -15.40 -20.81 14.39
N ILE A 32 -14.30 -20.10 14.44
CA ILE A 32 -14.09 -18.81 13.79
C ILE A 32 -13.15 -19.04 12.61
N GLU A 33 -13.60 -18.62 11.44
CA GLU A 33 -12.94 -18.88 10.17
C GLU A 33 -12.77 -17.60 9.35
N TRP A 34 -11.85 -17.63 8.40
CA TRP A 34 -11.82 -16.69 7.29
C TRP A 34 -12.82 -17.12 6.23
N LEU A 35 -13.67 -16.21 5.81
CA LEU A 35 -14.83 -16.51 4.98
C LEU A 35 -14.90 -15.58 3.78
N SER A 36 -15.50 -16.07 2.68
CA SER A 36 -16.05 -15.16 1.68
C SER A 36 -17.16 -14.32 2.32
N PRO A 37 -17.24 -12.99 2.05
CA PRO A 37 -18.27 -12.14 2.64
C PRO A 37 -19.69 -12.58 2.26
N THR A 38 -20.59 -12.66 3.24
CA THR A 38 -22.01 -13.04 3.07
C THR A 38 -22.94 -11.96 3.62
N PRO A 39 -22.93 -10.69 3.11
CA PRO A 39 -23.70 -9.60 3.67
C PRO A 39 -25.20 -9.88 3.61
N GLY A 40 -25.86 -9.93 4.79
CA GLY A 40 -27.29 -10.21 4.92
C GLY A 40 -27.69 -11.67 4.70
N ALA A 41 -26.74 -12.61 4.61
CA ALA A 41 -26.97 -14.03 4.45
C ALA A 41 -26.24 -14.86 5.53
N THR A 42 -26.54 -16.16 5.57
CA THR A 42 -25.91 -17.12 6.48
C THR A 42 -24.46 -17.41 6.06
N ASN A 43 -23.56 -17.60 7.03
CA ASN A 43 -22.19 -18.06 6.78
C ASN A 43 -22.12 -19.55 6.42
N ASN A 44 -23.22 -20.29 6.54
CA ASN A 44 -23.25 -21.73 6.25
C ASN A 44 -22.91 -22.06 4.77
N THR A 45 -23.02 -21.07 3.89
CA THR A 45 -22.72 -21.19 2.46
C THR A 45 -21.50 -20.40 2.02
N ALA A 46 -20.79 -19.77 2.95
CA ALA A 46 -19.55 -19.06 2.67
C ALA A 46 -18.44 -20.05 2.31
N ASN A 47 -17.55 -19.67 1.40
CA ASN A 47 -16.28 -20.37 1.26
C ASN A 47 -15.45 -20.12 2.51
N VAL A 48 -14.92 -21.20 3.08
CA VAL A 48 -14.01 -21.14 4.23
C VAL A 48 -12.58 -21.17 3.70
N PHE A 49 -11.79 -20.17 4.07
CA PHE A 49 -10.37 -20.14 3.73
C PHE A 49 -9.56 -20.73 4.90
N THR A 50 -8.77 -21.72 4.60
CA THR A 50 -7.95 -22.45 5.58
C THR A 50 -6.50 -21.96 5.63
N ASP A 51 -6.03 -21.30 4.57
CA ASP A 51 -4.65 -20.84 4.46
C ASP A 51 -4.56 -19.70 3.44
N GLU A 52 -3.40 -19.06 3.39
CA GLU A 52 -3.07 -17.99 2.46
C GLU A 52 -1.79 -18.33 1.69
N LEU A 53 -1.80 -18.06 0.39
CA LEU A 53 -0.61 -18.24 -0.44
C LEU A 53 0.44 -17.17 -0.11
N LEU A 54 1.69 -17.58 -0.02
CA LEU A 54 2.82 -16.67 0.11
C LEU A 54 2.96 -15.81 -1.16
N PRO A 55 3.31 -14.51 -1.02
CA PRO A 55 3.47 -13.62 -2.17
C PRO A 55 4.66 -14.04 -3.05
N PRO A 56 4.60 -13.74 -4.37
CA PRO A 56 5.73 -13.99 -5.27
C PRO A 56 6.95 -13.16 -4.88
N VAL A 57 8.14 -13.63 -5.29
CA VAL A 57 9.40 -12.93 -5.02
C VAL A 57 10.02 -12.49 -6.34
N LEU A 58 10.32 -11.20 -6.47
CA LEU A 58 11.02 -10.61 -7.61
C LEU A 58 12.54 -10.73 -7.42
N SER A 59 13.26 -11.05 -8.50
CA SER A 59 14.72 -11.20 -8.48
C SER A 59 15.48 -9.87 -8.35
N VAL A 60 14.82 -8.74 -8.65
CA VAL A 60 15.39 -7.39 -8.58
C VAL A 60 14.47 -6.54 -7.72
N ALA A 61 15.04 -5.87 -6.73
CA ALA A 61 14.30 -4.95 -5.85
C ALA A 61 13.87 -3.68 -6.60
N THR A 62 12.79 -3.06 -6.13
CA THR A 62 12.35 -1.72 -6.56
C THR A 62 13.49 -0.70 -6.48
N GLY A 63 13.61 0.17 -7.49
CA GLY A 63 14.60 1.24 -7.43
C GLY A 63 14.91 1.90 -8.78
N ILE A 64 15.96 2.74 -8.75
CA ILE A 64 16.52 3.35 -9.95
C ILE A 64 17.47 2.34 -10.61
N VAL A 65 17.30 2.15 -11.91
CA VAL A 65 18.10 1.24 -12.72
C VAL A 65 18.77 1.98 -13.88
N ASN A 66 20.02 1.63 -14.17
CA ASN A 66 20.83 2.32 -15.18
C ASN A 66 20.99 1.53 -16.47
N SER A 67 20.44 0.32 -16.54
CA SER A 67 20.50 -0.54 -17.72
C SER A 67 19.35 -1.54 -17.71
N SER A 68 18.98 -2.00 -18.90
CA SER A 68 18.02 -3.08 -19.07
C SER A 68 18.48 -4.35 -18.36
N PHE A 69 17.52 -5.12 -17.85
CA PHE A 69 17.77 -6.37 -17.15
C PHE A 69 16.62 -7.36 -17.38
N ASP A 70 16.88 -8.61 -17.10
CA ASP A 70 15.88 -9.68 -17.13
C ASP A 70 15.38 -9.95 -15.71
N LEU A 71 14.07 -9.79 -15.49
CA LEU A 71 13.41 -10.01 -14.22
C LEU A 71 12.86 -11.42 -14.11
N GLU A 72 13.23 -12.13 -13.08
CA GLU A 72 12.65 -13.42 -12.72
C GLU A 72 11.66 -13.26 -11.56
N ILE A 73 10.61 -14.10 -11.57
CA ILE A 73 9.61 -14.15 -10.51
C ILE A 73 9.57 -15.57 -9.93
N THR A 74 9.80 -15.69 -8.63
CA THR A 74 9.75 -16.98 -7.94
C THR A 74 8.41 -17.19 -7.26
N ASN A 75 7.85 -18.39 -7.39
CA ASN A 75 6.68 -18.84 -6.65
C ASN A 75 7.11 -19.64 -5.41
N PRO A 76 6.99 -19.08 -4.19
CA PRO A 76 7.40 -19.79 -2.96
C PRO A 76 6.45 -20.92 -2.57
N ASN A 77 5.26 -21.03 -3.20
CA ASN A 77 4.27 -22.08 -2.92
C ASN A 77 4.49 -23.33 -3.75
N ALA A 78 5.58 -23.40 -4.52
CA ALA A 78 5.89 -24.55 -5.36
C ALA A 78 6.04 -25.84 -4.52
N GLY A 79 5.34 -26.90 -4.93
CA GLY A 79 5.33 -28.19 -4.22
C GLY A 79 4.22 -28.35 -3.18
N GLY A 80 3.40 -27.31 -2.96
CA GLY A 80 2.15 -27.36 -2.17
C GLY A 80 0.91 -27.50 -3.07
N VAL A 81 -0.07 -26.62 -2.84
CA VAL A 81 -1.28 -26.53 -3.67
C VAL A 81 -0.94 -26.10 -5.11
N GLU A 82 -1.71 -26.59 -6.08
CA GLU A 82 -1.53 -26.17 -7.47
C GLU A 82 -1.87 -24.68 -7.63
N THR A 83 -0.93 -23.92 -8.19
CA THR A 83 -1.01 -22.48 -8.25
C THR A 83 -0.71 -21.92 -9.63
N LYS A 84 -1.24 -20.72 -9.89
CA LYS A 84 -0.97 -19.90 -11.05
C LYS A 84 -0.33 -18.57 -10.61
N LEU A 85 0.89 -18.30 -11.05
CA LEU A 85 1.55 -17.02 -10.87
C LEU A 85 1.23 -16.13 -12.06
N VAL A 86 0.66 -14.97 -11.80
CA VAL A 86 0.30 -13.97 -12.81
C VAL A 86 0.93 -12.63 -12.53
N TYR A 87 1.04 -11.79 -13.57
CA TYR A 87 1.62 -10.45 -13.42
C TYR A 87 1.00 -9.44 -14.39
N THR A 88 1.24 -8.15 -14.11
CA THR A 88 0.96 -7.00 -14.98
C THR A 88 2.22 -6.13 -15.06
N LEU A 89 2.37 -5.32 -16.12
CA LEU A 89 3.52 -4.43 -16.32
C LEU A 89 3.15 -2.94 -16.35
N ASP A 90 1.90 -2.63 -16.01
CA ASP A 90 1.33 -1.29 -16.00
C ASP A 90 0.85 -0.83 -14.62
N GLY A 91 1.15 -1.64 -13.56
CA GLY A 91 0.72 -1.38 -12.20
C GLY A 91 -0.75 -1.74 -11.90
N SER A 92 -1.51 -2.22 -12.89
CA SER A 92 -2.87 -2.72 -12.66
C SER A 92 -2.87 -3.96 -11.76
N GLU A 93 -4.00 -4.22 -11.08
CA GLU A 93 -4.12 -5.40 -10.21
C GLU A 93 -4.10 -6.69 -11.02
N PRO A 94 -3.20 -7.65 -10.71
CA PRO A 94 -3.21 -8.95 -11.34
C PRO A 94 -4.46 -9.75 -10.96
N THR A 95 -5.15 -10.24 -11.97
CA THR A 95 -6.30 -11.15 -11.84
C THR A 95 -5.92 -12.55 -12.32
N ILE A 96 -6.72 -13.55 -12.02
CA ILE A 96 -6.50 -14.93 -12.47
C ILE A 96 -6.38 -15.05 -14.01
N THR A 97 -6.87 -14.04 -14.74
CA THR A 97 -6.84 -13.96 -16.21
C THR A 97 -5.67 -13.13 -16.75
N SER A 98 -4.89 -12.49 -15.90
CA SER A 98 -3.69 -11.74 -16.29
C SER A 98 -2.60 -12.67 -16.86
N ASP A 99 -1.56 -12.09 -17.44
CA ASP A 99 -0.45 -12.83 -18.04
C ASP A 99 0.18 -13.79 -17.03
N THR A 100 0.35 -15.03 -17.46
CA THR A 100 0.94 -16.08 -16.62
C THR A 100 2.45 -16.08 -16.74
N TYR A 101 3.14 -16.02 -15.60
CA TYR A 101 4.58 -16.22 -15.57
C TYR A 101 4.92 -17.73 -15.69
N THR A 102 5.63 -18.09 -16.76
CA THR A 102 5.96 -19.48 -17.08
C THR A 102 7.42 -19.84 -16.82
N GLY A 103 8.15 -18.98 -16.13
CA GLY A 103 9.59 -19.16 -15.84
C GLY A 103 10.52 -18.52 -16.89
N THR A 104 9.97 -17.88 -17.94
CA THR A 104 10.77 -17.08 -18.87
C THR A 104 11.01 -15.70 -18.27
N PRO A 105 12.26 -15.26 -18.11
CA PRO A 105 12.55 -13.93 -17.60
C PRO A 105 11.88 -12.81 -18.40
N ILE A 106 11.42 -11.78 -17.72
CA ILE A 106 10.75 -10.62 -18.31
C ILE A 106 11.79 -9.54 -18.57
N ALA A 107 11.97 -9.14 -19.82
CA ALA A 107 12.90 -8.07 -20.18
C ALA A 107 12.34 -6.70 -19.74
N ILE A 108 13.04 -6.02 -18.83
CA ILE A 108 12.72 -4.67 -18.37
C ILE A 108 13.68 -3.69 -19.03
N ASN A 109 13.16 -2.88 -19.96
CA ASN A 109 13.95 -1.99 -20.82
C ASN A 109 13.64 -0.50 -20.64
N ASN A 110 12.63 -0.17 -19.87
CA ASN A 110 12.18 1.19 -19.57
C ASN A 110 11.51 1.25 -18.19
N SER A 111 11.17 2.43 -17.74
CA SER A 111 10.45 2.61 -16.46
C SER A 111 9.17 1.80 -16.47
N THR A 112 9.02 0.92 -15.49
CA THR A 112 7.96 -0.11 -15.43
C THR A 112 7.50 -0.28 -13.99
N VAL A 113 6.18 -0.46 -13.82
CA VAL A 113 5.58 -0.92 -12.57
C VAL A 113 5.05 -2.33 -12.79
N ILE A 114 5.70 -3.32 -12.18
CA ILE A 114 5.21 -4.69 -12.18
C ILE A 114 4.43 -4.96 -10.90
N ARG A 115 3.31 -5.68 -11.04
CA ARG A 115 2.60 -6.34 -9.92
C ARG A 115 2.50 -7.82 -10.24
N ALA A 116 2.74 -8.65 -9.24
CA ALA A 116 2.62 -10.10 -9.37
C ALA A 116 1.80 -10.68 -8.21
N LYS A 117 1.03 -11.73 -8.49
CA LYS A 117 0.12 -12.38 -7.55
C LYS A 117 0.02 -13.87 -7.83
N ILE A 118 -0.24 -14.67 -6.80
CA ILE A 118 -0.41 -16.10 -6.93
C ILE A 118 -1.83 -16.48 -6.53
N PHE A 119 -2.47 -17.30 -7.34
CA PHE A 119 -3.80 -17.87 -7.12
C PHE A 119 -3.71 -19.39 -7.03
N ALA A 120 -4.51 -20.00 -6.14
CA ALA A 120 -4.78 -21.44 -6.20
C ALA A 120 -5.67 -21.73 -7.42
N THR A 121 -5.43 -22.87 -8.11
CA THR A 121 -6.18 -23.24 -9.32
C THR A 121 -7.14 -24.39 -9.10
N VAL A 122 -6.94 -25.19 -8.05
CA VAL A 122 -7.73 -26.41 -7.77
C VAL A 122 -8.34 -26.42 -6.37
N ASP A 123 -7.94 -25.53 -5.48
CA ASP A 123 -8.42 -25.45 -4.10
C ASP A 123 -8.88 -24.04 -3.77
N GLU A 124 -10.20 -23.85 -3.74
CA GLU A 124 -10.84 -22.56 -3.44
C GLU A 124 -10.70 -22.16 -1.95
N ASN A 125 -10.17 -23.04 -1.10
CA ASN A 125 -9.96 -22.77 0.32
C ASN A 125 -8.67 -22.00 0.62
N TYR A 126 -7.85 -21.70 -0.39
CA TYR A 126 -6.70 -20.84 -0.25
C TYR A 126 -7.01 -19.40 -0.66
N LEU A 127 -6.70 -18.45 0.23
CA LEU A 127 -6.67 -17.05 -0.16
C LEU A 127 -5.55 -16.82 -1.19
N PRO A 128 -5.81 -16.06 -2.25
CA PRO A 128 -4.74 -15.60 -3.14
C PRO A 128 -3.66 -14.87 -2.34
N SER A 129 -2.43 -14.93 -2.79
CA SER A 129 -1.34 -14.17 -2.14
C SER A 129 -1.63 -12.67 -2.10
N PHE A 130 -0.94 -11.94 -1.24
CA PHE A 130 -0.78 -10.52 -1.46
C PHE A 130 0.01 -10.27 -2.75
N ASP A 131 -0.17 -9.08 -3.32
CA ASP A 131 0.60 -8.65 -4.47
C ASP A 131 2.04 -8.33 -4.05
N THR A 132 3.00 -8.69 -4.90
CA THR A 132 4.35 -8.14 -4.86
C THR A 132 4.49 -7.06 -5.92
N TYR A 133 5.11 -5.95 -5.55
CA TYR A 133 5.33 -4.79 -6.40
C TYR A 133 6.81 -4.68 -6.78
N GLY A 134 7.08 -4.20 -7.99
CA GLY A 134 8.38 -3.77 -8.42
C GLY A 134 8.23 -2.51 -9.26
N THR A 135 8.85 -1.41 -8.83
CA THR A 135 8.88 -0.16 -9.59
C THR A 135 10.32 0.12 -10.00
N TYR A 136 10.57 0.10 -11.29
CA TYR A 136 11.89 0.34 -11.87
C TYR A 136 11.88 1.66 -12.62
N LEU A 137 12.75 2.57 -12.22
CA LEU A 137 12.87 3.90 -12.83
C LEU A 137 14.17 3.96 -13.64
N PHE A 138 14.07 4.28 -14.92
CA PHE A 138 15.20 4.45 -15.82
C PHE A 138 15.51 5.93 -16.02
N ASP A 139 16.80 6.25 -16.11
CA ASP A 139 17.30 7.59 -16.45
C ASP A 139 16.75 8.72 -15.56
N VAL A 140 16.60 8.42 -14.26
CA VAL A 140 16.07 9.35 -13.27
C VAL A 140 17.19 9.79 -12.33
N GLU A 141 17.37 11.10 -12.19
CA GLU A 141 18.29 11.70 -11.23
C GLU A 141 17.51 12.53 -10.20
N HIS A 142 17.66 12.19 -8.93
CA HIS A 142 17.08 12.93 -7.82
C HIS A 142 18.13 13.25 -6.75
N THR A 143 17.98 14.40 -6.11
CA THR A 143 18.82 14.82 -4.97
C THR A 143 18.08 14.74 -3.64
N THR A 144 16.78 14.47 -3.70
CA THR A 144 15.92 14.26 -2.53
C THR A 144 15.57 12.79 -2.41
N PRO A 145 15.11 12.32 -1.23
CA PRO A 145 14.46 11.02 -1.14
C PRO A 145 13.31 10.90 -2.14
N ILE A 146 13.03 9.68 -2.56
CA ILE A 146 11.93 9.39 -3.50
C ILE A 146 10.91 8.53 -2.79
N LEU A 147 9.64 8.89 -2.89
CA LEU A 147 8.52 8.10 -2.41
C LEU A 147 7.74 7.61 -3.63
N LEU A 148 7.92 6.33 -3.97
CA LEU A 148 7.17 5.68 -5.04
C LEU A 148 5.82 5.27 -4.49
N LEU A 149 4.75 5.80 -5.08
CA LEU A 149 3.38 5.52 -4.69
C LEU A 149 2.67 4.82 -5.83
N THR A 150 2.34 3.56 -5.62
CA THR A 150 1.69 2.72 -6.63
C THR A 150 0.27 2.38 -6.19
N THR A 151 -0.71 2.66 -7.04
CA THR A 151 -2.11 2.28 -6.85
C THR A 151 -2.78 2.03 -8.20
N GLN A 152 -3.97 1.44 -8.18
CA GLN A 152 -4.75 1.24 -9.39
C GLN A 152 -5.26 2.57 -9.96
N ASN A 153 -5.35 2.66 -11.28
CA ASN A 153 -5.89 3.84 -11.95
C ASN A 153 -7.30 4.19 -11.45
N ASP A 154 -8.16 3.20 -11.24
CA ASP A 154 -9.54 3.38 -10.78
C ASP A 154 -9.63 3.85 -9.32
N ASN A 155 -8.56 3.71 -8.54
CA ASN A 155 -8.47 4.32 -7.22
C ASN A 155 -8.27 5.84 -7.30
N LEU A 156 -7.69 6.33 -8.40
CA LEU A 156 -7.41 7.75 -8.62
C LEU A 156 -8.52 8.42 -9.44
N TYR A 157 -8.96 7.79 -10.54
CA TYR A 157 -9.85 8.37 -11.53
C TYR A 157 -11.15 7.58 -11.67
N GLY A 158 -12.19 8.20 -12.24
CA GLY A 158 -13.50 7.59 -12.46
C GLY A 158 -14.48 7.79 -11.31
N PRO A 159 -15.65 7.12 -11.35
CA PRO A 159 -16.75 7.34 -10.41
C PRO A 159 -16.36 7.17 -8.95
N ASP A 160 -15.43 6.24 -8.66
CA ASP A 160 -14.96 5.92 -7.33
C ASP A 160 -13.51 6.40 -7.07
N GLY A 161 -12.91 7.13 -8.03
CA GLY A 161 -11.54 7.64 -7.92
C GLY A 161 -11.42 8.84 -6.99
N ILE A 162 -10.36 8.90 -6.19
CA ILE A 162 -10.16 9.96 -5.20
C ILE A 162 -9.80 11.31 -5.82
N PHE A 163 -9.27 11.35 -7.05
CA PHE A 163 -8.97 12.61 -7.76
C PHE A 163 -10.25 13.25 -8.31
N ASP A 164 -11.12 12.46 -8.95
CA ASP A 164 -12.38 12.97 -9.48
C ASP A 164 -13.36 13.33 -8.35
N ASN A 165 -13.20 12.69 -7.19
CA ASN A 165 -14.00 12.93 -6.00
C ASN A 165 -13.14 13.52 -4.85
N TYR A 166 -12.30 14.49 -5.16
CA TYR A 166 -11.30 15.04 -4.22
C TYR A 166 -11.87 15.63 -2.92
N ASN A 167 -13.15 15.93 -2.86
CA ASN A 167 -13.84 16.39 -1.65
C ASN A 167 -14.34 15.23 -0.74
N SER A 168 -14.30 14.00 -1.25
CA SER A 168 -14.67 12.82 -0.47
C SER A 168 -13.51 12.38 0.43
N ASP A 169 -13.84 11.85 1.60
CA ASP A 169 -12.84 11.26 2.51
C ASP A 169 -12.61 9.77 2.20
N TRP A 170 -12.74 9.41 0.93
CA TRP A 170 -12.55 8.03 0.49
C TRP A 170 -11.11 7.58 0.67
N VAL A 171 -10.98 6.33 1.09
CA VAL A 171 -9.71 5.65 1.35
C VAL A 171 -9.53 4.55 0.31
N LYS A 172 -8.35 4.47 -0.29
CA LYS A 172 -8.01 3.48 -1.30
C LYS A 172 -6.74 2.74 -0.92
N ALA A 173 -6.58 1.53 -1.46
CA ALA A 173 -5.35 0.76 -1.31
C ALA A 173 -4.22 1.38 -2.14
N ALA A 174 -3.03 1.40 -1.59
CA ALA A 174 -1.81 1.76 -2.30
C ALA A 174 -0.62 0.97 -1.76
N HIS A 175 0.45 0.97 -2.51
CA HIS A 175 1.76 0.47 -2.09
C HIS A 175 2.76 1.62 -2.13
N VAL A 176 3.65 1.67 -1.16
CA VAL A 176 4.67 2.72 -1.07
C VAL A 176 6.05 2.10 -0.89
N THR A 177 7.02 2.61 -1.64
CA THR A 177 8.44 2.34 -1.44
C THR A 177 9.15 3.67 -1.21
N TYR A 178 9.90 3.78 -0.13
CA TYR A 178 10.71 4.95 0.19
C TYR A 178 12.17 4.67 -0.14
N LEU A 179 12.71 5.42 -1.08
CA LEU A 179 14.11 5.40 -1.47
C LEU A 179 14.82 6.58 -0.82
N THR A 180 15.93 6.31 -0.17
CA THR A 180 16.73 7.36 0.50
C THR A 180 17.45 8.25 -0.52
N LYS A 181 18.03 9.34 -0.05
CA LYS A 181 18.83 10.26 -0.91
C LYS A 181 20.30 9.86 -1.07
N GLU A 182 20.74 8.81 -0.40
CA GLU A 182 22.10 8.31 -0.52
C GLU A 182 22.40 7.81 -1.94
N ALA A 183 23.68 7.68 -2.26
CA ALA A 183 24.10 7.21 -3.58
C ALA A 183 23.47 5.84 -3.90
N GLY A 184 22.82 5.74 -5.06
CA GLY A 184 22.08 4.57 -5.48
C GLY A 184 20.65 4.47 -4.94
N HIS A 185 20.20 5.45 -4.16
CA HIS A 185 18.85 5.52 -3.59
C HIS A 185 18.38 4.21 -2.97
N PRO A 186 19.07 3.66 -1.97
CA PRO A 186 18.66 2.40 -1.35
C PRO A 186 17.27 2.51 -0.74
N THR A 187 16.53 1.40 -0.80
CA THR A 187 15.20 1.30 -0.17
C THR A 187 15.34 1.34 1.34
N LEU A 188 14.62 2.25 1.98
CA LEU A 188 14.50 2.32 3.44
C LEU A 188 13.38 1.41 3.93
N PHE A 189 12.23 1.51 3.31
CA PHE A 189 11.09 0.61 3.56
C PHE A 189 10.21 0.47 2.32
N GLU A 190 9.43 -0.59 2.34
CA GLU A 190 8.41 -0.89 1.34
C GLU A 190 7.22 -1.54 2.08
N THR A 191 5.99 -1.05 1.83
CA THR A 191 4.80 -1.55 2.52
C THR A 191 3.51 -1.21 1.79
N ARG A 192 2.45 -1.94 2.11
CA ARG A 192 1.08 -1.55 1.76
C ARG A 192 0.62 -0.40 2.65
N THR A 193 -0.21 0.46 2.12
CA THR A 193 -0.77 1.61 2.83
C THR A 193 -2.17 1.94 2.34
N ALA A 194 -2.91 2.63 3.18
CA ALA A 194 -4.12 3.30 2.76
C ALA A 194 -3.78 4.72 2.29
N ILE A 195 -4.34 5.15 1.16
CA ILE A 195 -4.20 6.51 0.63
C ILE A 195 -5.55 7.22 0.63
N ARG A 196 -5.56 8.49 1.00
CA ARG A 196 -6.69 9.40 0.81
C ARG A 196 -6.23 10.79 0.47
N MET A 197 -7.15 11.59 -0.10
CA MET A 197 -6.93 13.03 -0.27
C MET A 197 -6.79 13.72 1.08
N ASP A 198 -5.84 14.65 1.18
CA ASP A 198 -5.63 15.48 2.37
C ASP A 198 -5.80 16.97 2.09
N GLY A 199 -6.13 17.74 3.14
CA GLY A 199 -6.31 19.18 3.07
C GLY A 199 -7.77 19.63 3.00
N GLY A 200 -8.00 20.95 2.94
CA GLY A 200 -9.34 21.57 2.86
C GLY A 200 -9.94 21.52 1.47
N ALA A 201 -11.27 21.35 1.43
CA ALA A 201 -12.08 21.46 0.23
C ALA A 201 -11.90 22.83 -0.43
N GLY A 202 -11.51 23.14 -1.51
CA GLY A 202 -11.20 24.46 -2.09
C GLY A 202 -9.78 24.95 -1.84
N GLY A 203 -8.97 24.15 -1.15
CA GLY A 203 -7.53 24.35 -0.97
C GLY A 203 -6.72 23.26 -1.66
N SER A 204 -5.83 22.61 -0.94
CA SER A 204 -4.88 21.63 -1.48
C SER A 204 -5.52 20.42 -2.17
N ARG A 205 -6.79 20.10 -1.88
CA ARG A 205 -7.51 19.01 -2.58
C ARG A 205 -7.87 19.36 -4.01
N ALA A 206 -8.13 20.65 -4.32
CA ALA A 206 -8.60 21.09 -5.61
C ALA A 206 -7.48 21.45 -6.60
N TYR A 207 -6.22 21.46 -6.18
CA TYR A 207 -5.11 21.79 -7.05
C TYR A 207 -4.65 20.59 -7.89
N PRO A 208 -4.08 20.82 -9.07
CA PRO A 208 -3.59 19.73 -9.94
C PRO A 208 -2.57 18.82 -9.26
N GLN A 209 -1.69 19.38 -8.43
CA GLN A 209 -0.83 18.60 -7.54
C GLN A 209 -1.57 18.42 -6.21
N HIS A 210 -2.01 17.21 -5.95
CA HIS A 210 -2.78 16.86 -4.75
C HIS A 210 -1.90 16.62 -3.52
N SER A 211 -2.51 16.80 -2.36
CA SER A 211 -1.94 16.37 -1.08
C SER A 211 -2.58 15.05 -0.66
N PHE A 212 -1.78 14.17 -0.06
CA PHE A 212 -2.24 12.87 0.39
C PHE A 212 -1.94 12.65 1.87
N ARG A 213 -2.75 11.81 2.50
CA ARG A 213 -2.40 11.11 3.73
C ARG A 213 -2.21 9.64 3.41
N LEU A 214 -1.07 9.10 3.83
CA LEU A 214 -0.78 7.69 3.87
C LEU A 214 -1.00 7.18 5.29
N SER A 215 -1.74 6.08 5.45
CA SER A 215 -2.00 5.42 6.74
C SER A 215 -1.47 4.00 6.67
N PHE A 216 -0.35 3.75 7.34
CA PHE A 216 0.41 2.50 7.23
C PHE A 216 -0.22 1.35 8.02
N ASP A 217 -0.78 1.65 9.18
CA ASP A 217 -1.46 0.70 10.06
C ASP A 217 -2.98 0.64 9.85
N HIS A 218 -3.46 1.04 8.65
CA HIS A 218 -4.88 0.93 8.34
C HIS A 218 -5.33 -0.53 8.34
N ALA A 219 -6.35 -0.83 9.14
CA ALA A 219 -6.75 -2.19 9.50
C ALA A 219 -6.93 -3.17 8.32
N ALA A 220 -7.43 -2.69 7.16
CA ALA A 220 -7.69 -3.56 6.00
C ALA A 220 -6.74 -3.32 4.81
N LEU A 221 -6.08 -2.18 4.74
CA LEU A 221 -5.30 -1.74 3.57
C LEU A 221 -3.83 -1.52 3.87
N GLY A 222 -3.47 -1.32 5.12
CA GLY A 222 -2.10 -1.19 5.59
C GLY A 222 -1.52 -2.52 6.08
N GLU A 223 -0.33 -2.46 6.60
CA GLU A 223 0.34 -3.59 7.25
C GLU A 223 0.64 -3.26 8.71
N GLU A 224 1.62 -2.39 8.92
CA GLU A 224 2.07 -1.97 10.24
C GLU A 224 2.65 -0.56 10.22
N THR A 225 2.86 0.02 11.38
CA THR A 225 3.55 1.31 11.50
C THR A 225 4.97 1.23 10.96
N ILE A 226 5.41 2.28 10.28
CA ILE A 226 6.81 2.40 9.84
C ILE A 226 7.68 2.68 11.06
N ASN A 227 8.73 1.87 11.24
CA ASN A 227 9.67 1.99 12.35
C ASN A 227 11.05 2.44 11.83
N GLU A 228 11.04 3.56 11.09
CA GLU A 228 12.23 4.13 10.45
C GLU A 228 12.29 5.64 10.69
N GLN A 229 13.50 6.19 10.70
CA GLN A 229 13.68 7.64 10.83
C GLN A 229 13.47 8.35 9.49
N LEU A 230 12.25 8.79 9.21
CA LEU A 230 11.91 9.47 7.95
C LEU A 230 12.37 10.93 7.89
N ILE A 231 12.47 11.60 9.04
CA ILE A 231 12.78 13.01 9.14
C ILE A 231 14.07 13.19 9.93
N PRO A 232 15.21 13.46 9.28
CA PRO A 232 16.53 13.48 9.92
C PRO A 232 16.65 14.45 11.10
N ASN A 233 15.92 15.57 11.05
CA ASN A 233 15.96 16.61 12.08
C ASN A 233 15.16 16.26 13.35
N ILE A 234 14.48 15.12 13.38
CA ILE A 234 13.76 14.63 14.56
C ILE A 234 14.26 13.23 14.92
N PRO A 235 15.46 13.10 15.48
CA PRO A 235 16.09 11.79 15.72
C PRO A 235 15.40 10.92 16.77
N PHE A 236 14.46 11.48 17.54
CA PHE A 236 13.68 10.75 18.55
C PHE A 236 12.35 10.23 18.02
N ARG A 237 12.01 10.49 16.75
CA ARG A 237 10.78 10.02 16.11
C ARG A 237 11.13 9.04 15.00
N ASP A 238 10.96 7.79 15.29
CA ASP A 238 11.27 6.64 14.42
C ASP A 238 10.03 5.75 14.18
N LYS A 239 8.84 6.21 14.59
CA LYS A 239 7.60 5.45 14.44
C LYS A 239 6.49 6.33 13.86
N TYR A 240 5.90 5.86 12.75
CA TYR A 240 4.86 6.57 12.00
C TYR A 240 3.71 5.63 11.65
N SER A 241 2.51 5.95 12.11
CA SER A 241 1.25 5.36 11.63
C SER A 241 0.74 6.06 10.38
N ASP A 242 1.01 7.37 10.27
CA ASP A 242 0.58 8.22 9.17
C ASP A 242 1.69 9.14 8.70
N VAL A 243 1.69 9.43 7.40
CA VAL A 243 2.51 10.47 6.78
C VAL A 243 1.64 11.34 5.86
N TYR A 244 1.88 12.65 5.90
CA TYR A 244 1.19 13.63 5.07
C TYR A 244 2.11 14.12 3.96
N LEU A 245 1.75 13.85 2.71
CA LEU A 245 2.42 14.36 1.52
C LEU A 245 1.75 15.68 1.13
N ARG A 246 2.44 16.80 1.37
CA ARG A 246 1.88 18.13 1.16
C ARG A 246 2.35 18.74 -0.14
N ASN A 247 1.44 19.26 -0.93
CA ASN A 247 1.70 19.92 -2.21
C ASN A 247 2.07 21.40 -2.11
N GLY A 248 2.32 21.93 -0.91
CA GLY A 248 2.54 23.37 -0.70
C GLY A 248 1.27 24.21 -0.59
N SER A 249 0.07 23.61 -0.62
CA SER A 249 -1.22 24.26 -0.43
C SER A 249 -1.42 25.47 -1.38
N ASN A 250 -1.91 26.61 -0.86
CA ASN A 250 -2.15 27.83 -1.67
C ASN A 250 -0.90 28.46 -2.27
N GLN A 251 0.28 28.01 -1.91
CA GLN A 251 1.57 28.53 -2.38
C GLN A 251 2.25 27.62 -3.43
N TRP A 252 1.60 26.53 -3.83
CA TRP A 252 2.20 25.49 -4.67
C TRP A 252 2.81 26.01 -6.00
N LEU A 253 2.24 27.07 -6.57
CA LEU A 253 2.75 27.71 -7.78
C LEU A 253 3.90 28.69 -7.55
N THR A 254 3.96 29.32 -6.37
CA THR A 254 4.88 30.43 -6.11
C THR A 254 6.02 30.06 -5.17
N PHE A 255 5.74 29.28 -4.15
CA PHE A 255 6.70 28.82 -3.17
C PHE A 255 6.22 27.53 -2.50
N PRO A 256 6.27 26.37 -3.18
CA PRO A 256 5.73 25.09 -2.67
C PRO A 256 6.40 24.63 -1.37
N HIS A 257 7.64 25.04 -1.11
CA HIS A 257 8.39 24.65 0.09
C HIS A 257 8.23 25.64 1.27
N LYS A 258 7.30 26.60 1.18
CA LYS A 258 7.11 27.61 2.21
C LYS A 258 6.90 27.03 3.60
N ASP A 259 6.01 26.05 3.71
CA ASP A 259 5.68 25.41 5.00
C ASP A 259 6.92 24.73 5.59
N ALA A 260 7.66 23.98 4.77
CA ALA A 260 8.90 23.31 5.20
C ALA A 260 9.98 24.31 5.65
N CYS A 261 10.17 25.40 4.91
CA CYS A 261 11.10 26.47 5.28
C CYS A 261 10.71 27.14 6.60
N GLN A 262 9.41 27.49 6.76
CA GLN A 262 8.93 28.12 7.98
C GLN A 262 9.09 27.19 9.20
N VAL A 263 8.71 25.92 9.07
CA VAL A 263 8.86 24.95 10.14
C VAL A 263 10.33 24.74 10.51
N SER A 264 11.22 24.63 9.53
CA SER A 264 12.67 24.51 9.78
C SER A 264 13.25 25.73 10.49
N MET A 265 12.86 26.93 10.07
CA MET A 265 13.30 28.17 10.72
C MET A 265 12.80 28.27 12.17
N MET A 266 11.56 27.88 12.41
CA MET A 266 10.96 27.89 13.76
C MET A 266 11.57 26.83 14.65
N SER A 267 11.81 25.62 14.16
CA SER A 267 12.40 24.52 14.92
C SER A 267 13.85 24.79 15.30
N ASN A 268 14.61 25.44 14.42
CA ASN A 268 16.01 25.83 14.70
C ASN A 268 16.14 27.04 15.63
N GLY A 269 15.12 27.87 15.72
CA GLY A 269 15.13 29.07 16.54
C GLY A 269 14.46 28.95 17.91
N THR A 270 13.78 27.84 18.20
CA THR A 270 13.01 27.67 19.44
C THR A 270 13.09 26.22 19.93
N ASN A 271 12.87 26.01 21.23
CA ASN A 271 12.73 24.65 21.82
C ASN A 271 11.31 24.10 21.71
N ASN A 272 10.46 24.65 20.87
CA ASN A 272 9.09 24.18 20.70
C ASN A 272 9.03 23.05 19.68
N TYR A 273 8.14 22.11 19.91
CA TYR A 273 7.85 21.00 18.99
C TYR A 273 6.96 21.51 17.85
N TYR A 274 7.48 21.47 16.63
CA TYR A 274 6.72 21.73 15.40
C TYR A 274 6.61 20.46 14.57
N SER A 275 5.61 20.40 13.69
CA SER A 275 5.55 19.36 12.69
C SER A 275 6.76 19.50 11.76
N ALA A 276 7.64 18.51 11.75
CA ALA A 276 8.79 18.54 10.86
C ALA A 276 8.43 18.04 9.46
N MET A 277 9.16 18.52 8.48
CA MET A 277 8.99 18.19 7.06
C MET A 277 10.33 17.89 6.43
N GLU A 278 10.34 16.89 5.55
CA GLU A 278 11.47 16.58 4.67
C GLU A 278 10.99 16.72 3.22
N PRO A 279 11.72 17.43 2.34
CA PRO A 279 11.43 17.42 0.91
C PRO A 279 11.57 16.02 0.35
N VAL A 280 10.59 15.57 -0.44
CA VAL A 280 10.57 14.27 -1.10
C VAL A 280 10.01 14.41 -2.50
N SER A 281 10.53 13.64 -3.45
CA SER A 281 9.92 13.44 -4.78
C SER A 281 8.89 12.32 -4.72
N VAL A 282 7.72 12.53 -5.29
CA VAL A 282 6.60 11.58 -5.31
C VAL A 282 6.22 11.27 -6.75
#